data_2e0b5d518beff9a25b66823bcd4c636b
#
_entry.id   2e0b5d518beff9a25b66823bcd4c636b
#
_cell.length_a   1.000
_cell.length_b   1.000
_cell.length_c   1.000
_cell.angle_alpha   90.00
_cell.angle_beta   90.00
_cell.angle_gamma   90.00
#
_symmetry.space_group_name_H-M   'P 1'
#
loop_
_entity.id
_entity.type
_entity.pdbx_description
1 polymer ?
#
loop_
_entity_poly.entity_id
_entity_poly.type
_entity_poly.pdbx_seq_one_letter_code
_entity_poly.pdbx_strand_id
1 'polypeptide(L)'
;MRSGQHHIIVISSCILLMTALVNCRQVYNPPAIAAVNSYLVVDGFINTGPNAVTSFNINRTRNLGDSTTIGVPELNAKVSILDTHGTTYTLTDTAGTGIYTSAPLTLDVTGQYSIAITTADGRKYSSDAAPCQQTPPIDSVFWRQPDNFTVYVSTHDPTNNTHYYRYDYSETWEHDANIISPWGVVNGNLVATDTTNQKWRCWSTAPSTNILIASSAPLAQDVIDSFPVATVPQGDSKIDLQYSILVRQYALTQDAYNYWLLIQKTSQNVGTLFDLQPTQLVGNIHCLTNPSEPVIGFISANSVQQQRIFVYETYLTNWIHNSPAFGCDTIQIAYNPNSFPAFNPVDTGYGPYYFNGPTVLVLAPNFCLDCTRFGGTTVKPSFWPY
;
A
#
# COMPACT_ATOMS: atom_id res chain seq x y z
N MET A 1 -54.00 -30.12 51.18
CA MET A 1 -54.19 -30.14 49.72
C MET A 1 -54.02 -28.75 49.03
N ARG A 2 -53.93 -27.63 49.75
CA ARG A 2 -53.76 -26.30 49.06
C ARG A 2 -52.29 -25.89 48.69
N SER A 3 -51.31 -26.48 49.35
CA SER A 3 -49.88 -26.12 49.10
C SER A 3 -49.34 -26.63 47.74
N GLY A 4 -49.78 -27.79 47.25
CA GLY A 4 -49.28 -28.36 45.99
C GLY A 4 -49.74 -27.64 44.71
N GLN A 5 -50.94 -27.02 44.76
CA GLN A 5 -51.44 -26.28 43.59
C GLN A 5 -50.68 -24.98 43.31
N HIS A 6 -50.18 -24.27 44.35
CA HIS A 6 -49.40 -23.05 44.15
C HIS A 6 -48.04 -23.34 43.54
N HIS A 7 -47.38 -24.44 43.91
CA HIS A 7 -46.08 -24.80 43.29
C HIS A 7 -46.21 -25.20 41.80
N ILE A 8 -47.28 -25.89 41.42
CA ILE A 8 -47.54 -26.28 40.05
C ILE A 8 -47.82 -25.03 39.18
N ILE A 9 -48.57 -24.07 39.66
CA ILE A 9 -48.89 -22.83 38.96
C ILE A 9 -47.61 -21.95 38.78
N VAL A 10 -46.75 -21.86 39.78
CA VAL A 10 -45.49 -21.10 39.69
C VAL A 10 -44.53 -21.77 38.72
N ILE A 11 -44.38 -23.10 38.74
CA ILE A 11 -43.53 -23.85 37.82
C ILE A 11 -44.05 -23.72 36.39
N SER A 12 -45.34 -23.81 36.15
CA SER A 12 -45.96 -23.65 34.83
C SER A 12 -45.78 -22.23 34.29
N SER A 13 -45.90 -21.20 35.16
CA SER A 13 -45.68 -19.80 34.80
C SER A 13 -44.19 -19.53 34.43
N CYS A 14 -43.25 -20.12 35.17
CA CYS A 14 -41.82 -20.00 34.87
C CYS A 14 -41.43 -20.67 33.53
N ILE A 15 -42.01 -21.85 33.25
CA ILE A 15 -41.80 -22.55 31.98
C ILE A 15 -42.39 -21.74 30.81
N LEU A 16 -43.55 -21.15 30.96
CA LEU A 16 -44.18 -20.28 29.96
C LEU A 16 -43.35 -19.01 29.71
N LEU A 17 -42.76 -18.43 30.75
CA LEU A 17 -41.88 -17.28 30.62
C LEU A 17 -40.54 -17.62 29.97
N MET A 18 -39.98 -18.80 30.23
CA MET A 18 -38.75 -19.26 29.55
C MET A 18 -38.97 -19.57 28.08
N THR A 19 -40.13 -20.09 27.67
CA THR A 19 -40.43 -20.33 26.23
C THR A 19 -40.66 -19.04 25.47
N ALA A 20 -41.09 -17.97 26.12
CA ALA A 20 -41.27 -16.65 25.51
C ALA A 20 -39.91 -15.95 25.23
N LEU A 21 -38.83 -16.32 25.89
CA LEU A 21 -37.47 -15.74 25.71
C LEU A 21 -36.65 -16.43 24.61
N VAL A 22 -37.11 -17.55 24.08
CA VAL A 22 -36.36 -18.32 23.05
C VAL A 22 -36.75 -17.91 21.60
N ASN A 23 -37.78 -17.11 21.43
CA ASN A 23 -38.25 -16.67 20.12
C ASN A 23 -37.77 -15.24 19.84
N CYS A 24 -36.79 -15.12 19.00
CA CYS A 24 -36.43 -14.05 18.09
C CYS A 24 -34.91 -13.87 17.95
N ARG A 25 -34.24 -14.85 17.37
CA ARG A 25 -33.05 -14.59 16.57
C ARG A 25 -33.33 -15.06 15.15
N GLN A 26 -34.20 -14.37 14.46
CA GLN A 26 -34.12 -14.38 13.00
C GLN A 26 -32.85 -13.63 12.65
N VAL A 27 -31.93 -14.32 12.00
CA VAL A 27 -30.82 -13.66 11.32
C VAL A 27 -31.47 -12.74 10.29
N TYR A 28 -31.49 -11.45 10.58
CA TYR A 28 -31.88 -10.44 9.61
C TYR A 28 -30.81 -10.47 8.49
N ASN A 29 -31.11 -11.17 7.41
CA ASN A 29 -30.41 -10.99 6.16
C ASN A 29 -31.05 -9.76 5.48
N PRO A 30 -30.40 -8.58 5.55
CA PRO A 30 -30.89 -7.46 4.77
C PRO A 30 -30.98 -7.92 3.31
N PRO A 31 -32.06 -7.56 2.57
CA PRO A 31 -32.11 -7.87 1.15
C PRO A 31 -30.82 -7.34 0.54
N ALA A 32 -30.06 -8.23 -0.09
CA ALA A 32 -28.89 -7.81 -0.85
C ALA A 32 -29.43 -6.81 -1.87
N ILE A 33 -29.15 -5.53 -1.64
CA ILE A 33 -29.36 -4.51 -2.67
C ILE A 33 -28.37 -4.91 -3.74
N ALA A 34 -28.85 -5.66 -4.71
CA ALA A 34 -28.11 -5.99 -5.92
C ALA A 34 -27.96 -4.70 -6.74
N ALA A 35 -27.22 -3.74 -6.22
CA ALA A 35 -26.75 -2.64 -7.00
C ALA A 35 -25.62 -3.19 -7.88
N VAL A 36 -25.97 -3.59 -9.09
CA VAL A 36 -25.02 -3.89 -10.18
C VAL A 36 -24.35 -2.57 -10.63
N ASN A 37 -23.96 -1.74 -9.70
CA ASN A 37 -23.34 -0.46 -10.01
C ASN A 37 -21.85 -0.59 -9.74
N SER A 38 -21.09 -1.02 -10.77
CA SER A 38 -19.66 -0.87 -10.78
C SER A 38 -19.33 0.56 -11.18
N TYR A 39 -19.00 1.41 -10.20
CA TYR A 39 -18.62 2.80 -10.45
C TYR A 39 -17.18 2.87 -10.95
N LEU A 40 -16.91 3.84 -11.82
CA LEU A 40 -15.55 4.12 -12.27
C LEU A 40 -14.74 4.72 -11.10
N VAL A 41 -13.52 4.19 -10.92
CA VAL A 41 -12.52 4.68 -9.98
C VAL A 41 -11.32 5.12 -10.77
N VAL A 42 -10.91 6.36 -10.60
CA VAL A 42 -9.73 6.94 -11.27
C VAL A 42 -8.76 7.41 -10.19
N ASP A 43 -7.60 6.76 -10.13
CA ASP A 43 -6.53 7.10 -9.20
C ASP A 43 -5.31 7.58 -9.98
N GLY A 44 -4.79 8.75 -9.61
CA GLY A 44 -3.66 9.38 -10.25
C GLY A 44 -3.79 10.91 -10.27
N PHE A 45 -2.81 11.56 -10.87
CA PHE A 45 -2.77 13.00 -11.04
C PHE A 45 -2.01 13.36 -12.34
N ILE A 46 -2.22 14.54 -12.86
CA ILE A 46 -1.52 15.07 -14.03
C ILE A 46 -0.18 15.63 -13.56
N ASN A 47 0.92 14.97 -13.95
CA ASN A 47 2.26 15.38 -13.53
C ASN A 47 2.77 16.51 -14.45
N THR A 48 2.93 17.70 -13.89
CA THR A 48 3.37 18.91 -14.61
C THR A 48 4.86 19.19 -14.48
N GLY A 49 5.62 18.25 -13.92
CA GLY A 49 7.08 18.32 -13.89
C GLY A 49 7.69 18.29 -15.30
N PRO A 50 8.93 18.77 -15.46
CA PRO A 50 9.60 18.76 -16.77
C PRO A 50 9.87 17.31 -17.21
N ASN A 51 9.52 17.00 -18.47
CA ASN A 51 9.70 15.67 -19.06
C ASN A 51 9.10 14.56 -18.19
N ALA A 52 7.95 14.84 -17.55
CA ALA A 52 7.32 13.94 -16.60
C ALA A 52 6.34 12.98 -17.28
N VAL A 53 6.19 11.80 -16.69
CA VAL A 53 5.19 10.81 -17.08
C VAL A 53 3.98 10.96 -16.17
N THR A 54 2.79 11.03 -16.77
CA THR A 54 1.51 10.94 -16.07
C THR A 54 0.98 9.52 -16.15
N SER A 55 0.49 8.99 -15.03
CA SER A 55 -0.09 7.65 -14.97
C SER A 55 -1.39 7.68 -14.18
N PHE A 56 -2.43 7.03 -14.72
CA PHE A 56 -3.72 6.83 -14.06
C PHE A 56 -4.03 5.34 -13.94
N ASN A 57 -4.41 4.92 -12.76
CA ASN A 57 -4.97 3.60 -12.52
C ASN A 57 -6.50 3.70 -12.58
N ILE A 58 -7.12 3.07 -13.57
CA ILE A 58 -8.55 3.15 -13.85
C ILE A 58 -9.18 1.78 -13.62
N ASN A 59 -10.07 1.72 -12.65
CA ASN A 59 -10.71 0.50 -12.19
C ASN A 59 -12.21 0.69 -12.04
N ARG A 60 -12.91 -0.42 -11.78
CA ARG A 60 -14.32 -0.44 -11.37
C ARG A 60 -14.46 -0.94 -9.94
N THR A 61 -15.39 -0.35 -9.19
CA THR A 61 -15.76 -0.87 -7.86
C THR A 61 -16.32 -2.28 -7.97
N ARG A 62 -16.23 -3.05 -6.88
CA ARG A 62 -16.81 -4.38 -6.72
C ARG A 62 -17.79 -4.43 -5.57
N ASN A 63 -18.65 -5.44 -5.56
CA ASN A 63 -19.47 -5.74 -4.39
C ASN A 63 -18.62 -6.34 -3.28
N LEU A 64 -18.93 -6.01 -2.03
CA LEU A 64 -18.24 -6.53 -0.83
C LEU A 64 -18.31 -8.07 -0.69
N GLY A 65 -19.23 -8.73 -1.37
CA GLY A 65 -19.34 -10.19 -1.38
C GLY A 65 -18.37 -10.91 -2.33
N ASP A 66 -17.65 -10.18 -3.17
CA ASP A 66 -16.70 -10.79 -4.11
C ASP A 66 -15.41 -11.15 -3.36
N SER A 67 -14.96 -12.39 -3.52
CA SER A 67 -13.80 -12.96 -2.82
C SER A 67 -12.44 -12.36 -3.22
N THR A 68 -12.39 -11.48 -4.20
CA THR A 68 -11.17 -10.81 -4.68
C THR A 68 -11.12 -9.37 -4.18
N THR A 69 -10.00 -9.00 -3.55
CA THR A 69 -9.79 -7.66 -2.95
C THR A 69 -9.39 -6.56 -3.93
N ILE A 70 -9.11 -6.91 -5.18
CA ILE A 70 -8.62 -5.97 -6.20
C ILE A 70 -9.77 -5.52 -7.09
N GLY A 71 -9.87 -4.21 -7.38
CA GLY A 71 -10.84 -3.67 -8.35
C GLY A 71 -10.71 -4.32 -9.73
N VAL A 72 -11.76 -4.24 -10.54
CA VAL A 72 -11.71 -4.71 -11.93
C VAL A 72 -11.05 -3.64 -12.78
N PRO A 73 -9.91 -3.91 -13.44
CA PRO A 73 -9.29 -2.91 -14.31
C PRO A 73 -10.22 -2.55 -15.48
N GLU A 74 -10.34 -1.26 -15.77
CA GLU A 74 -11.03 -0.76 -16.96
C GLU A 74 -10.09 -0.85 -18.16
N LEU A 75 -10.27 -1.85 -19.00
CA LEU A 75 -9.40 -2.14 -20.13
C LEU A 75 -9.94 -1.49 -21.42
N ASN A 76 -9.00 -1.25 -22.37
CA ASN A 76 -9.32 -0.72 -23.70
C ASN A 76 -10.03 0.65 -23.68
N ALA A 77 -9.89 1.43 -22.61
CA ALA A 77 -10.38 2.79 -22.59
C ALA A 77 -9.46 3.71 -23.43
N LYS A 78 -10.06 4.75 -24.00
CA LYS A 78 -9.32 5.88 -24.61
C LYS A 78 -9.17 6.93 -23.52
N VAL A 79 -7.94 7.18 -23.09
CA VAL A 79 -7.62 8.12 -22.02
C VAL A 79 -6.74 9.24 -22.56
N SER A 80 -7.08 10.49 -22.24
CA SER A 80 -6.34 11.66 -22.72
C SER A 80 -6.33 12.75 -21.66
N ILE A 81 -5.25 13.51 -21.61
CA ILE A 81 -5.17 14.80 -20.92
C ILE A 81 -5.52 15.86 -21.96
N LEU A 82 -6.34 16.82 -21.56
CA LEU A 82 -6.75 17.97 -22.36
C LEU A 82 -6.27 19.23 -21.67
N ASP A 83 -5.68 20.15 -22.42
CA ASP A 83 -5.45 21.50 -21.98
C ASP A 83 -6.63 22.42 -22.36
N THR A 84 -6.71 23.58 -21.75
CA THR A 84 -7.76 24.56 -22.05
C THR A 84 -7.63 25.20 -23.43
N HIS A 85 -6.52 24.97 -24.17
CA HIS A 85 -6.29 25.45 -25.53
C HIS A 85 -6.64 24.40 -26.58
N GLY A 86 -7.12 23.20 -26.15
CA GLY A 86 -7.55 22.12 -27.05
C GLY A 86 -6.46 21.13 -27.44
N THR A 87 -5.25 21.23 -26.86
CA THR A 87 -4.21 20.22 -27.06
C THR A 87 -4.57 18.93 -26.32
N THR A 88 -4.34 17.81 -26.96
CA THR A 88 -4.67 16.49 -26.41
C THR A 88 -3.43 15.62 -26.30
N TYR A 89 -3.20 15.05 -25.12
CA TYR A 89 -2.10 14.12 -24.85
C TYR A 89 -2.67 12.75 -24.53
N THR A 90 -2.39 11.76 -25.36
CA THR A 90 -2.95 10.41 -25.22
C THR A 90 -2.15 9.58 -24.23
N LEU A 91 -2.88 8.80 -23.40
CA LEU A 91 -2.31 7.79 -22.49
C LEU A 91 -2.67 6.40 -23.01
N THR A 92 -1.77 5.43 -22.80
CA THR A 92 -1.92 4.05 -23.26
C THR A 92 -1.71 3.07 -22.13
N ASP A 93 -2.50 2.00 -22.13
CA ASP A 93 -2.31 0.82 -21.27
C ASP A 93 -1.68 -0.30 -22.11
N THR A 94 -0.34 -0.36 -22.12
CA THR A 94 0.39 -1.35 -22.90
C THR A 94 0.45 -2.72 -22.25
N ALA A 95 0.22 -2.80 -20.95
CA ALA A 95 0.29 -4.03 -20.17
C ALA A 95 -1.08 -4.72 -19.98
N GLY A 96 -2.18 -4.04 -20.33
CA GLY A 96 -3.53 -4.57 -20.10
C GLY A 96 -3.87 -4.69 -18.61
N THR A 97 -3.44 -3.72 -17.80
CA THR A 97 -3.61 -3.72 -16.34
C THR A 97 -4.57 -2.66 -15.83
N GLY A 98 -5.11 -1.81 -16.72
CA GLY A 98 -5.88 -0.63 -16.34
C GLY A 98 -5.02 0.58 -15.93
N ILE A 99 -3.69 0.49 -16.11
CA ILE A 99 -2.77 1.58 -15.85
C ILE A 99 -2.44 2.28 -17.18
N TYR A 100 -2.97 3.49 -17.33
CA TYR A 100 -2.79 4.31 -18.54
C TYR A 100 -1.69 5.32 -18.34
N THR A 101 -0.66 5.29 -19.19
CA THR A 101 0.55 6.09 -19.04
C THR A 101 0.79 6.96 -20.28
N SER A 102 1.19 8.22 -20.07
CA SER A 102 1.61 9.10 -21.16
C SER A 102 3.05 8.82 -21.59
N ALA A 103 3.42 9.29 -22.77
CA ALA A 103 4.84 9.61 -23.05
C ALA A 103 5.33 10.67 -22.05
N PRO A 104 6.65 10.87 -21.90
CA PRO A 104 7.17 12.01 -21.16
C PRO A 104 6.67 13.34 -21.76
N LEU A 105 6.08 14.19 -20.89
CA LEU A 105 5.48 15.47 -21.28
C LEU A 105 6.17 16.62 -20.56
N THR A 106 6.18 17.78 -21.21
CA THR A 106 6.48 19.07 -20.56
C THR A 106 5.25 19.95 -20.77
N LEU A 107 4.43 20.04 -19.72
CA LEU A 107 3.18 20.79 -19.72
C LEU A 107 3.43 22.25 -19.32
N ASP A 108 2.58 23.15 -19.79
CA ASP A 108 2.63 24.56 -19.37
C ASP A 108 2.19 24.68 -17.91
N VAL A 109 3.10 25.12 -17.05
CA VAL A 109 2.88 25.23 -15.60
C VAL A 109 1.88 26.33 -15.22
N THR A 110 1.50 27.20 -16.17
CA THR A 110 0.46 28.23 -16.00
C THR A 110 -0.90 27.79 -16.52
N GLY A 111 -0.95 26.60 -17.15
CA GLY A 111 -2.13 26.03 -17.77
C GLY A 111 -3.10 25.38 -16.78
N GLN A 112 -4.23 24.96 -17.32
CA GLN A 112 -5.20 24.10 -16.63
C GLN A 112 -5.43 22.86 -17.47
N TYR A 113 -5.58 21.73 -16.80
CA TYR A 113 -5.69 20.42 -17.45
C TYR A 113 -6.84 19.61 -16.91
N SER A 114 -7.45 18.83 -17.78
CA SER A 114 -8.48 17.85 -17.43
C SER A 114 -8.14 16.48 -18.02
N ILE A 115 -8.78 15.43 -17.51
CA ILE A 115 -8.74 14.10 -18.10
C ILE A 115 -10.05 13.84 -18.86
N ALA A 116 -9.96 13.20 -20.02
CA ALA A 116 -11.08 12.64 -20.74
C ALA A 116 -10.90 11.13 -20.86
N ILE A 117 -11.95 10.37 -20.54
CA ILE A 117 -11.96 8.91 -20.59
C ILE A 117 -13.17 8.48 -21.44
N THR A 118 -12.93 7.60 -22.40
CA THR A 118 -14.01 6.88 -23.09
C THR A 118 -13.77 5.39 -22.91
N THR A 119 -14.66 4.72 -22.19
CA THR A 119 -14.58 3.29 -21.92
C THR A 119 -14.92 2.45 -23.15
N ALA A 120 -14.58 1.17 -23.14
CA ALA A 120 -14.84 0.25 -24.25
C ALA A 120 -16.34 0.11 -24.57
N ASP A 121 -17.21 0.26 -23.56
CA ASP A 121 -18.68 0.24 -23.71
C ASP A 121 -19.25 1.59 -24.18
N GLY A 122 -18.39 2.60 -24.44
CA GLY A 122 -18.77 3.89 -25.02
C GLY A 122 -19.18 4.96 -23.99
N ARG A 123 -19.12 4.69 -22.69
CA ARG A 123 -19.35 5.73 -21.66
C ARG A 123 -18.23 6.75 -21.69
N LYS A 124 -18.58 8.02 -21.48
CA LYS A 124 -17.65 9.14 -21.51
C LYS A 124 -17.60 9.84 -20.18
N TYR A 125 -16.40 10.13 -19.73
CA TYR A 125 -16.12 10.81 -18.48
C TYR A 125 -15.14 11.96 -18.73
N SER A 126 -15.28 13.04 -17.95
CA SER A 126 -14.34 14.16 -17.95
C SER A 126 -14.17 14.70 -16.55
N SER A 127 -12.97 15.12 -16.19
CA SER A 127 -12.79 15.91 -15.00
C SER A 127 -13.03 17.38 -15.25
N ASP A 128 -13.25 18.15 -14.18
CA ASP A 128 -13.09 19.61 -14.21
C ASP A 128 -11.64 19.97 -14.57
N ALA A 129 -11.44 21.19 -15.09
CA ALA A 129 -10.11 21.68 -15.38
C ALA A 129 -9.38 22.03 -14.08
N ALA A 130 -8.28 21.34 -13.80
CA ALA A 130 -7.42 21.53 -12.64
C ALA A 130 -6.28 22.50 -12.97
N PRO A 131 -6.11 23.60 -12.20
CA PRO A 131 -4.97 24.49 -12.35
C PRO A 131 -3.69 23.79 -11.90
N CYS A 132 -2.58 24.10 -12.58
CA CYS A 132 -1.27 23.59 -12.19
C CYS A 132 -0.82 24.14 -10.84
N GLN A 133 -0.43 23.23 -9.95
CA GLN A 133 0.20 23.57 -8.68
C GLN A 133 1.70 23.27 -8.76
N GLN A 134 2.52 24.28 -8.51
CA GLN A 134 3.97 24.09 -8.43
C GLN A 134 4.33 23.65 -7.00
N THR A 135 4.82 22.44 -6.87
CA THR A 135 5.20 21.92 -5.56
C THR A 135 6.54 22.51 -5.12
N PRO A 136 6.59 23.22 -3.97
CA PRO A 136 7.84 23.77 -3.47
C PRO A 136 8.83 22.64 -3.13
N PRO A 137 10.15 22.93 -3.15
CA PRO A 137 11.16 21.95 -2.77
C PRO A 137 10.97 21.44 -1.35
N ILE A 138 11.33 20.20 -1.12
CA ILE A 138 11.46 19.64 0.23
C ILE A 138 12.73 20.24 0.85
N ASP A 139 12.60 20.92 1.98
CA ASP A 139 13.75 21.45 2.72
C ASP A 139 14.59 20.34 3.33
N SER A 140 13.92 19.38 3.98
CA SER A 140 14.58 18.23 4.57
C SER A 140 13.64 17.05 4.78
N VAL A 141 14.20 15.85 4.60
CA VAL A 141 13.66 14.60 5.13
C VAL A 141 14.64 14.11 6.18
N PHE A 142 14.17 13.90 7.40
CA PHE A 142 15.00 13.49 8.52
C PHE A 142 14.22 12.55 9.44
N TRP A 143 14.92 11.96 10.41
CA TRP A 143 14.28 11.04 11.34
C TRP A 143 14.64 11.38 12.80
N ARG A 144 13.80 10.92 13.71
CA ARG A 144 14.02 10.94 15.16
C ARG A 144 13.59 9.61 15.73
N GLN A 145 14.22 9.23 16.84
CA GLN A 145 13.94 7.98 17.56
C GLN A 145 13.82 8.28 19.06
N PRO A 146 12.71 8.87 19.53
CA PRO A 146 12.46 8.91 20.98
C PRO A 146 12.18 7.51 21.52
N ASP A 147 11.20 6.80 20.96
CA ASP A 147 10.84 5.41 21.25
C ASP A 147 10.76 4.63 19.93
N ASN A 148 9.88 5.04 19.02
CA ASN A 148 9.78 4.51 17.66
C ASN A 148 10.66 5.32 16.71
N PHE A 149 11.09 4.68 15.64
CA PHE A 149 11.73 5.40 14.54
C PHE A 149 10.66 6.12 13.71
N THR A 150 10.74 7.45 13.62
CA THR A 150 9.78 8.25 12.87
C THR A 150 10.51 9.17 11.89
N VAL A 151 10.07 9.13 10.63
CA VAL A 151 10.56 10.00 9.55
C VAL A 151 9.67 11.23 9.44
N TYR A 152 10.30 12.38 9.30
CA TYR A 152 9.67 13.68 9.19
C TYR A 152 10.06 14.37 7.89
N VAL A 153 9.18 15.24 7.41
CA VAL A 153 9.45 16.15 6.29
C VAL A 153 9.22 17.58 6.74
N SER A 154 10.09 18.48 6.28
CA SER A 154 9.89 19.94 6.39
C SER A 154 9.97 20.56 5.01
N THR A 155 9.12 21.55 4.76
CA THR A 155 9.04 22.32 3.51
C THR A 155 8.48 23.71 3.77
N HIS A 156 8.83 24.67 2.91
CA HIS A 156 8.21 25.99 2.89
C HIS A 156 8.05 26.49 1.46
N ASP A 157 7.07 27.33 1.23
CA ASP A 157 6.96 28.09 -0.02
C ASP A 157 7.30 29.56 0.24
N PRO A 158 8.47 30.03 -0.23
CA PRO A 158 8.88 31.43 -0.01
C PRO A 158 7.96 32.45 -0.73
N THR A 159 7.17 31.98 -1.70
CA THR A 159 6.17 32.79 -2.39
C THR A 159 4.83 32.87 -1.66
N ASN A 160 4.63 32.00 -0.65
CA ASN A 160 3.42 31.90 0.17
C ASN A 160 2.14 31.64 -0.66
N ASN A 161 2.25 30.91 -1.77
CA ASN A 161 1.14 30.58 -2.66
C ASN A 161 0.61 29.14 -2.44
N THR A 162 1.44 28.28 -1.83
CA THR A 162 1.10 26.88 -1.56
C THR A 162 0.76 26.73 -0.08
N HIS A 163 -0.45 26.20 0.22
CA HIS A 163 -0.90 26.04 1.61
C HIS A 163 -1.40 24.63 1.91
N TYR A 164 -1.48 23.76 0.92
CA TYR A 164 -2.05 22.42 1.06
C TYR A 164 -1.12 21.40 0.43
N TYR A 165 -0.82 20.35 1.17
CA TYR A 165 0.14 19.32 0.79
C TYR A 165 -0.42 17.92 0.97
N ARG A 166 -0.04 17.05 0.06
CA ARG A 166 -0.15 15.60 0.23
C ARG A 166 1.25 14.99 0.17
N TYR A 167 1.44 13.96 0.96
CA TYR A 167 2.65 13.15 0.93
C TYR A 167 2.29 11.70 0.64
N ASP A 168 3.19 11.01 0.00
CA ASP A 168 3.28 9.56 0.00
C ASP A 168 4.76 9.15 0.07
N TYR A 169 4.99 7.87 0.31
CA TYR A 169 6.35 7.36 0.34
C TYR A 169 6.43 5.93 -0.18
N SER A 170 7.66 5.52 -0.49
CA SER A 170 8.01 4.13 -0.74
C SER A 170 9.17 3.75 0.17
N GLU A 171 8.93 2.78 1.04
CA GLU A 171 9.95 2.18 1.90
C GLU A 171 10.65 1.06 1.14
N THR A 172 11.94 0.91 1.37
CA THR A 172 12.72 -0.26 0.94
C THR A 172 13.66 -0.63 2.07
N TRP A 173 13.71 -1.89 2.44
CA TRP A 173 14.61 -2.35 3.49
C TRP A 173 15.35 -3.61 3.06
N GLU A 174 16.60 -3.68 3.50
CA GLU A 174 17.44 -4.85 3.38
C GLU A 174 17.21 -5.77 4.57
N HIS A 175 17.06 -7.04 4.32
CA HIS A 175 16.91 -8.04 5.37
C HIS A 175 17.56 -9.36 4.99
N ASP A 176 18.04 -10.06 5.98
CA ASP A 176 18.60 -11.39 5.81
C ASP A 176 17.59 -12.47 6.18
N ALA A 177 17.78 -13.67 5.64
CA ALA A 177 17.12 -14.86 6.14
C ALA A 177 17.65 -15.17 7.56
N ASN A 178 16.85 -15.89 8.37
CA ASN A 178 17.23 -16.20 9.75
C ASN A 178 18.52 -17.03 9.86
N ILE A 179 18.83 -17.81 8.82
CA ILE A 179 20.01 -18.63 8.71
C ILE A 179 20.74 -18.31 7.40
N ILE A 180 21.99 -17.91 7.50
CA ILE A 180 22.87 -17.72 6.35
C ILE A 180 23.56 -19.04 6.06
N SER A 181 23.25 -19.63 4.89
CA SER A 181 23.86 -20.88 4.44
C SER A 181 24.97 -20.62 3.42
N PRO A 182 26.15 -21.21 3.57
CA PRO A 182 27.15 -21.23 2.52
C PRO A 182 26.83 -22.21 1.38
N TRP A 183 25.69 -22.92 1.44
CA TRP A 183 25.28 -23.92 0.48
C TRP A 183 23.90 -23.65 -0.08
N GLY A 184 23.73 -23.87 -1.37
CA GLY A 184 22.48 -23.83 -2.09
C GLY A 184 22.24 -25.07 -2.94
N VAL A 185 21.06 -25.18 -3.55
CA VAL A 185 20.72 -26.26 -4.50
C VAL A 185 20.38 -25.61 -5.84
N VAL A 186 21.13 -25.97 -6.87
CA VAL A 186 20.90 -25.52 -8.24
C VAL A 186 20.75 -26.76 -9.14
N ASN A 187 19.62 -26.89 -9.83
CA ASN A 187 19.30 -28.04 -10.68
C ASN A 187 19.48 -29.39 -9.97
N GLY A 188 19.09 -29.48 -8.68
CA GLY A 188 19.22 -30.67 -7.86
C GLY A 188 20.62 -30.96 -7.31
N ASN A 189 21.60 -30.14 -7.61
CA ASN A 189 22.98 -30.29 -7.13
C ASN A 189 23.27 -29.34 -5.97
N LEU A 190 23.99 -29.82 -4.96
CA LEU A 190 24.53 -28.99 -3.89
C LEU A 190 25.68 -28.16 -4.44
N VAL A 191 25.57 -26.84 -4.29
CA VAL A 191 26.59 -25.89 -4.74
C VAL A 191 26.94 -24.91 -3.63
N ALA A 192 28.16 -24.37 -3.65
CA ALA A 192 28.50 -23.25 -2.78
C ALA A 192 27.66 -22.02 -3.13
N THR A 193 27.20 -21.31 -2.12
CA THR A 193 26.45 -20.07 -2.30
C THR A 193 27.39 -18.95 -2.72
N ASP A 194 27.01 -18.23 -3.77
CA ASP A 194 27.67 -17.01 -4.26
C ASP A 194 26.64 -15.92 -4.52
N THR A 195 27.10 -14.78 -5.06
CA THR A 195 26.23 -13.63 -5.35
C THR A 195 25.15 -13.90 -6.40
N THR A 196 25.25 -14.99 -7.17
CA THR A 196 24.29 -15.32 -8.25
C THR A 196 23.19 -16.26 -7.78
N ASN A 197 23.44 -17.05 -6.73
CA ASN A 197 22.53 -18.07 -6.24
C ASN A 197 22.13 -17.90 -4.77
N GLN A 198 22.62 -16.86 -4.10
CA GLN A 198 22.27 -16.56 -2.71
C GLN A 198 20.81 -16.20 -2.56
N LYS A 199 20.18 -16.71 -1.49
CA LYS A 199 18.80 -16.41 -1.12
C LYS A 199 18.65 -15.94 0.32
N TRP A 200 19.76 -15.67 0.97
CA TRP A 200 19.76 -15.24 2.36
C TRP A 200 19.67 -13.72 2.53
N ARG A 201 19.97 -12.92 1.49
CA ARG A 201 19.86 -11.46 1.51
C ARG A 201 18.87 -10.95 0.48
N CYS A 202 17.89 -10.18 0.95
CA CYS A 202 16.81 -9.65 0.15
C CYS A 202 16.58 -8.17 0.41
N TRP A 203 15.87 -7.58 -0.55
CA TRP A 203 15.28 -6.25 -0.43
C TRP A 203 13.77 -6.36 -0.59
N SER A 204 13.04 -5.79 0.36
CA SER A 204 11.58 -5.67 0.30
C SER A 204 11.20 -4.21 0.11
N THR A 205 10.12 -3.97 -0.64
CA THR A 205 9.61 -2.62 -0.90
C THR A 205 8.12 -2.58 -0.62
N ALA A 206 7.67 -1.53 0.06
CA ALA A 206 6.26 -1.28 0.32
C ALA A 206 5.93 0.21 0.08
N PRO A 207 4.80 0.52 -0.55
CA PRO A 207 4.28 1.88 -0.63
C PRO A 207 3.59 2.28 0.69
N SER A 208 3.43 3.59 0.90
CA SER A 208 2.55 4.11 1.95
C SER A 208 1.11 3.67 1.72
N THR A 209 0.42 3.34 2.81
CA THR A 209 -1.01 2.99 2.78
C THR A 209 -1.89 4.07 3.39
N ASN A 210 -1.30 4.99 4.16
CA ASN A 210 -2.01 6.08 4.82
C ASN A 210 -2.11 7.31 3.91
N ILE A 211 -3.21 8.04 4.07
CA ILE A 211 -3.40 9.35 3.45
C ILE A 211 -2.72 10.39 4.33
N LEU A 212 -1.63 10.97 3.84
CA LEU A 212 -0.82 11.94 4.56
C LEU A 212 -1.05 13.31 3.94
N ILE A 213 -1.73 14.19 4.65
CA ILE A 213 -2.04 15.56 4.23
C ILE A 213 -1.65 16.55 5.31
N ALA A 214 -1.14 17.69 4.90
CA ALA A 214 -0.79 18.80 5.79
C ALA A 214 -1.28 20.12 5.20
N SER A 215 -1.49 21.10 6.07
CA SER A 215 -1.90 22.44 5.66
C SER A 215 -1.24 23.50 6.53
N SER A 216 -0.71 24.53 5.90
CA SER A 216 -0.21 25.75 6.49
C SER A 216 -1.24 26.90 6.41
N ALA A 217 -2.44 26.68 5.85
CA ALA A 217 -3.45 27.72 5.66
C ALA A 217 -3.81 28.54 6.92
N PRO A 218 -3.75 27.99 8.16
CA PRO A 218 -3.95 28.79 9.38
C PRO A 218 -2.75 29.67 9.76
N LEU A 219 -1.60 29.51 9.11
CA LEU A 219 -0.36 30.21 9.42
C LEU A 219 -0.21 31.48 8.58
N ALA A 220 0.57 32.44 9.08
CA ALA A 220 0.87 33.66 8.34
C ALA A 220 1.81 33.46 7.13
N GLN A 221 2.57 32.35 7.16
CA GLN A 221 3.49 31.96 6.11
C GLN A 221 3.32 30.47 5.84
N ASP A 222 3.59 30.07 4.60
CA ASP A 222 3.61 28.65 4.26
C ASP A 222 4.85 27.98 4.83
N VAL A 223 4.67 27.28 5.92
CA VAL A 223 5.71 26.47 6.56
C VAL A 223 5.08 25.18 7.09
N ILE A 224 5.57 24.06 6.64
CA ILE A 224 5.30 22.75 7.23
C ILE A 224 6.58 22.30 7.92
N ASP A 225 6.59 22.31 9.23
CA ASP A 225 7.76 21.89 10.01
C ASP A 225 7.51 20.53 10.67
N SER A 226 8.47 19.62 10.49
CA SER A 226 8.51 18.30 11.15
C SER A 226 7.21 17.51 11.02
N PHE A 227 6.61 17.44 9.82
CA PHE A 227 5.42 16.63 9.57
C PHE A 227 5.79 15.14 9.53
N PRO A 228 5.19 14.27 10.39
CA PRO A 228 5.51 12.85 10.41
C PRO A 228 4.90 12.13 9.19
N VAL A 229 5.75 11.46 8.41
CA VAL A 229 5.31 10.72 7.21
C VAL A 229 5.30 9.22 7.41
N ALA A 230 6.24 8.66 8.17
CA ALA A 230 6.31 7.23 8.42
C ALA A 230 6.80 6.95 9.85
N THR A 231 6.21 5.95 10.49
CA THR A 231 6.66 5.47 11.81
C THR A 231 6.90 3.97 11.75
N VAL A 232 8.09 3.56 12.13
CA VAL A 232 8.48 2.15 12.27
C VAL A 232 8.56 1.86 13.77
N PRO A 233 7.75 0.92 14.29
CA PRO A 233 7.76 0.55 15.71
C PRO A 233 9.13 0.01 16.14
N GLN A 234 9.46 0.22 17.41
CA GLN A 234 10.62 -0.40 18.04
C GLN A 234 10.58 -1.92 17.86
N GLY A 235 11.66 -2.49 17.32
CA GLY A 235 11.78 -3.93 17.09
C GLY A 235 11.18 -4.44 15.79
N ASP A 236 10.72 -3.56 14.91
CA ASP A 236 10.34 -3.95 13.55
C ASP A 236 11.60 -4.29 12.73
N SER A 237 11.55 -5.43 12.04
CA SER A 237 12.68 -5.95 11.24
C SER A 237 13.05 -5.10 10.01
N LYS A 238 12.23 -4.11 9.66
CA LYS A 238 12.54 -3.19 8.56
C LYS A 238 13.86 -2.44 8.74
N ILE A 239 14.34 -2.28 10.00
CA ILE A 239 15.56 -1.53 10.30
C ILE A 239 16.64 -2.45 10.90
N ASP A 240 16.60 -3.73 10.64
CA ASP A 240 17.60 -4.67 11.17
C ASP A 240 18.96 -4.56 10.48
N LEU A 241 19.01 -4.02 9.25
CA LEU A 241 20.25 -3.80 8.51
C LEU A 241 20.28 -2.37 7.96
N GLN A 242 19.64 -2.15 6.85
CA GLN A 242 19.57 -0.85 6.19
C GLN A 242 18.15 -0.60 5.68
N TYR A 243 17.67 0.58 5.94
CA TYR A 243 16.36 1.08 5.55
C TYR A 243 16.49 2.30 4.65
N SER A 244 15.61 2.41 3.68
CA SER A 244 15.50 3.58 2.81
C SER A 244 14.04 3.98 2.66
N ILE A 245 13.78 5.27 2.66
CA ILE A 245 12.48 5.83 2.35
C ILE A 245 12.60 6.93 1.30
N LEU A 246 11.79 6.83 0.24
CA LEU A 246 11.59 7.87 -0.76
C LEU A 246 10.29 8.59 -0.42
N VAL A 247 10.39 9.82 0.08
CA VAL A 247 9.23 10.68 0.34
C VAL A 247 8.93 11.50 -0.91
N ARG A 248 7.66 11.56 -1.31
CA ARG A 248 7.14 12.41 -2.38
C ARG A 248 6.17 13.42 -1.81
N GLN A 249 6.27 14.64 -2.28
CA GLN A 249 5.46 15.79 -1.88
C GLN A 249 4.70 16.34 -3.09
N TYR A 250 3.43 16.67 -2.87
CA TYR A 250 2.51 17.22 -3.85
C TYR A 250 1.83 18.47 -3.30
N ALA A 251 1.90 19.57 -4.01
CA ALA A 251 1.07 20.73 -3.75
C ALA A 251 -0.36 20.48 -4.24
N LEU A 252 -1.33 20.86 -3.44
CA LEU A 252 -2.75 20.68 -3.74
C LEU A 252 -3.48 22.02 -3.81
N THR A 253 -4.58 22.04 -4.57
CA THR A 253 -5.62 23.06 -4.39
C THR A 253 -6.40 22.78 -3.10
N GLN A 254 -7.11 23.78 -2.59
CA GLN A 254 -7.98 23.61 -1.43
C GLN A 254 -9.03 22.53 -1.64
N ASP A 255 -9.61 22.42 -2.84
CA ASP A 255 -10.64 21.42 -3.16
C ASP A 255 -10.04 20.01 -3.17
N ALA A 256 -8.84 19.83 -3.75
CA ALA A 256 -8.11 18.58 -3.70
C ALA A 256 -7.79 18.18 -2.26
N TYR A 257 -7.33 19.10 -1.43
CA TYR A 257 -7.06 18.87 -0.02
C TYR A 257 -8.32 18.44 0.73
N ASN A 258 -9.45 19.12 0.53
CA ASN A 258 -10.73 18.80 1.16
C ASN A 258 -11.22 17.39 0.75
N TYR A 259 -11.04 17.01 -0.52
CA TYR A 259 -11.35 15.67 -1.00
C TYR A 259 -10.51 14.61 -0.27
N TRP A 260 -9.19 14.79 -0.20
CA TRP A 260 -8.31 13.86 0.51
C TRP A 260 -8.58 13.82 2.02
N LEU A 261 -8.91 14.96 2.64
CA LEU A 261 -9.31 15.05 4.04
C LEU A 261 -10.58 14.24 4.31
N LEU A 262 -11.55 14.28 3.40
CA LEU A 262 -12.78 13.51 3.51
C LEU A 262 -12.49 12.01 3.41
N ILE A 263 -11.66 11.58 2.44
CA ILE A 263 -11.25 10.17 2.33
C ILE A 263 -10.50 9.72 3.60
N GLN A 264 -9.56 10.51 4.10
CA GLN A 264 -8.81 10.21 5.31
C GLN A 264 -9.76 9.97 6.51
N LYS A 265 -10.73 10.87 6.71
CA LYS A 265 -11.70 10.76 7.81
C LYS A 265 -12.63 9.55 7.66
N THR A 266 -13.01 9.19 6.45
CA THR A 266 -13.96 8.09 6.21
C THR A 266 -13.29 6.72 6.11
N SER A 267 -11.99 6.64 5.83
CA SER A 267 -11.27 5.37 5.67
C SER A 267 -10.36 5.01 6.84
N GLN A 268 -9.78 6.01 7.52
CA GLN A 268 -8.78 5.76 8.57
C GLN A 268 -9.32 5.95 9.99
N ASN A 269 -10.44 6.65 10.17
CA ASN A 269 -11.06 6.92 11.47
C ASN A 269 -12.38 6.16 11.67
N VAL A 270 -12.49 4.94 11.11
CA VAL A 270 -13.70 4.12 11.21
C VAL A 270 -13.68 3.32 12.52
N GLY A 271 -14.75 3.35 13.29
CA GLY A 271 -14.94 2.50 14.49
C GLY A 271 -15.29 3.27 15.77
N THR A 272 -15.55 4.57 15.70
CA THR A 272 -16.02 5.34 16.84
C THR A 272 -17.54 5.55 16.80
N LEU A 273 -18.18 5.70 17.97
CA LEU A 273 -19.64 5.94 18.10
C LEU A 273 -20.10 7.25 17.43
N PHE A 274 -19.17 8.13 17.07
CA PHE A 274 -19.38 9.45 16.47
C PHE A 274 -18.83 9.55 15.03
N ASP A 275 -18.63 8.40 14.36
CA ASP A 275 -18.17 8.41 12.99
C ASP A 275 -19.13 9.20 12.11
N LEU A 276 -18.56 10.06 11.28
CA LEU A 276 -19.33 10.74 10.25
C LEU A 276 -20.01 9.67 9.39
N GLN A 277 -21.32 9.81 9.20
CA GLN A 277 -22.02 8.96 8.25
C GLN A 277 -21.31 9.06 6.90
N PRO A 278 -21.13 7.95 6.16
CA PRO A 278 -20.49 7.97 4.86
C PRO A 278 -21.25 8.96 3.98
N THR A 279 -20.68 10.14 3.79
CA THR A 279 -21.16 11.09 2.80
C THR A 279 -20.69 10.61 1.44
N GLN A 280 -21.49 10.81 0.41
CA GLN A 280 -21.07 10.48 -0.95
C GLN A 280 -19.78 11.23 -1.28
N LEU A 281 -18.71 10.49 -1.58
CA LEU A 281 -17.45 11.05 -2.04
C LEU A 281 -17.66 11.68 -3.42
N VAL A 282 -17.77 12.99 -3.46
CA VAL A 282 -17.88 13.73 -4.71
C VAL A 282 -16.49 14.20 -5.10
N GLY A 283 -15.95 13.61 -6.18
CA GLY A 283 -14.73 14.07 -6.84
C GLY A 283 -15.05 15.16 -7.87
N ASN A 284 -14.05 15.47 -8.70
CA ASN A 284 -14.20 16.39 -9.82
C ASN A 284 -14.29 15.70 -11.19
N ILE A 285 -14.69 14.43 -11.21
CA ILE A 285 -14.86 13.63 -12.44
C ILE A 285 -16.33 13.35 -12.64
N HIS A 286 -16.84 13.59 -13.85
CA HIS A 286 -18.24 13.48 -14.19
C HIS A 286 -18.47 12.50 -15.32
N CYS A 287 -19.51 11.67 -15.21
CA CYS A 287 -19.96 10.83 -16.31
C CYS A 287 -20.85 11.69 -17.27
N LEU A 288 -20.35 11.93 -18.49
CA LEU A 288 -21.05 12.75 -19.48
C LEU A 288 -22.23 12.02 -20.15
N THR A 289 -22.20 10.68 -20.18
CA THR A 289 -23.25 9.85 -20.77
C THR A 289 -24.36 9.53 -19.77
N ASN A 290 -24.06 9.56 -18.48
CA ASN A 290 -25.04 9.40 -17.40
C ASN A 290 -24.68 10.31 -16.22
N PRO A 291 -25.16 11.55 -16.17
CA PRO A 291 -24.79 12.51 -15.11
C PRO A 291 -25.14 12.07 -13.68
N SER A 292 -25.99 11.06 -13.51
CA SER A 292 -26.32 10.48 -12.20
C SER A 292 -25.36 9.37 -11.75
N GLU A 293 -24.45 8.91 -12.62
CA GLU A 293 -23.43 7.92 -12.27
C GLU A 293 -22.31 8.57 -11.45
N PRO A 294 -22.11 8.18 -10.18
CA PRO A 294 -21.00 8.70 -9.40
C PRO A 294 -19.68 8.13 -9.93
N VAL A 295 -18.63 8.97 -9.89
CA VAL A 295 -17.26 8.59 -10.21
C VAL A 295 -16.40 8.84 -8.99
N ILE A 296 -15.55 7.89 -8.64
CA ILE A 296 -14.64 7.98 -7.51
C ILE A 296 -13.27 8.41 -8.03
N GLY A 297 -12.76 9.51 -7.51
CA GLY A 297 -11.46 10.05 -7.88
C GLY A 297 -11.47 11.57 -7.90
N PHE A 298 -10.29 12.15 -7.79
CA PHE A 298 -10.08 13.60 -7.89
C PHE A 298 -8.82 13.85 -8.72
N ILE A 299 -8.95 14.57 -9.80
CA ILE A 299 -7.84 14.92 -10.69
C ILE A 299 -7.26 16.25 -10.25
N SER A 300 -5.99 16.23 -9.92
CA SER A 300 -5.15 17.41 -9.72
C SER A 300 -4.06 17.47 -10.80
N ALA A 301 -3.53 18.67 -11.03
CA ALA A 301 -2.37 18.90 -11.89
C ALA A 301 -1.27 19.55 -11.05
N ASN A 302 -0.18 18.83 -10.82
CA ASN A 302 0.90 19.33 -9.96
C ASN A 302 2.25 18.71 -10.31
N SER A 303 3.32 19.42 -10.00
CA SER A 303 4.67 18.85 -10.01
C SER A 303 4.91 18.00 -8.76
N VAL A 304 5.92 17.13 -8.80
CA VAL A 304 6.31 16.27 -7.69
C VAL A 304 7.70 16.65 -7.22
N GLN A 305 7.85 16.86 -5.93
CA GLN A 305 9.17 16.90 -5.29
C GLN A 305 9.41 15.62 -4.52
N GLN A 306 10.63 15.12 -4.56
CA GLN A 306 10.94 13.88 -3.88
C GLN A 306 12.35 13.90 -3.27
N GLN A 307 12.49 13.25 -2.13
CA GLN A 307 13.76 13.10 -1.48
C GLN A 307 13.87 11.71 -0.85
N ARG A 308 15.03 11.06 -1.03
CA ARG A 308 15.34 9.75 -0.45
C ARG A 308 16.36 9.90 0.66
N ILE A 309 16.13 9.19 1.76
CA ILE A 309 17.13 9.02 2.79
C ILE A 309 17.42 7.53 3.00
N PHE A 310 18.60 7.26 3.58
CA PHE A 310 19.03 5.94 4.00
C PHE A 310 19.37 5.99 5.48
N VAL A 311 19.00 4.95 6.19
CA VAL A 311 19.25 4.80 7.62
C VAL A 311 19.83 3.42 7.86
N TYR A 312 20.99 3.39 8.52
CA TYR A 312 21.62 2.15 8.96
C TYR A 312 21.18 1.85 10.40
N GLU A 313 20.99 0.59 10.71
CA GLU A 313 20.69 0.14 12.07
C GLU A 313 21.68 0.73 13.09
N THR A 314 22.94 0.79 12.75
CA THR A 314 24.01 1.34 13.61
C THR A 314 23.83 2.81 13.99
N TYR A 315 22.96 3.55 13.33
CA TYR A 315 22.62 4.93 13.69
C TYR A 315 21.54 5.02 14.78
N LEU A 316 20.85 3.91 15.07
CA LEU A 316 19.81 3.85 16.07
C LEU A 316 20.36 3.50 17.44
N THR A 317 19.76 4.08 18.47
CA THR A 317 20.17 3.81 19.87
C THR A 317 19.27 2.73 20.45
N ASN A 318 19.85 1.65 20.98
CA ASN A 318 19.11 0.56 21.63
C ASN A 318 17.98 -0.02 20.77
N TRP A 319 18.19 -0.14 19.46
CA TRP A 319 17.22 -0.80 18.59
C TRP A 319 17.13 -2.29 18.96
N ILE A 320 15.92 -2.77 19.19
CA ILE A 320 15.69 -4.16 19.56
C ILE A 320 15.57 -4.98 18.28
N HIS A 321 16.46 -5.94 18.09
CA HIS A 321 16.34 -6.91 17.01
C HIS A 321 15.39 -8.03 17.43
N ASN A 322 14.20 -8.05 16.88
CA ASN A 322 13.29 -9.18 17.00
C ASN A 322 13.64 -10.21 15.92
N SER A 323 14.69 -11.01 16.19
CA SER A 323 14.96 -12.14 15.31
C SER A 323 13.89 -13.22 15.50
N PRO A 324 13.02 -13.48 14.53
CA PRO A 324 12.04 -14.55 14.64
C PRO A 324 12.72 -15.91 14.38
N ALA A 325 13.60 -16.31 15.30
CA ALA A 325 14.23 -17.65 15.25
C ALA A 325 13.25 -18.78 15.56
N PHE A 326 11.94 -18.50 15.57
CA PHE A 326 10.90 -19.49 15.82
C PHE A 326 10.80 -20.48 14.65
N GLY A 327 11.02 -21.76 14.93
CA GLY A 327 10.81 -22.84 13.98
C GLY A 327 11.97 -23.13 13.02
N CYS A 328 13.18 -22.58 13.30
CA CYS A 328 14.40 -22.87 12.53
C CYS A 328 15.15 -24.10 13.04
N ASP A 329 14.44 -25.11 13.59
CA ASP A 329 15.03 -26.36 14.05
C ASP A 329 15.70 -27.11 12.90
N THR A 330 16.94 -27.53 13.11
CA THR A 330 17.73 -28.23 12.11
C THR A 330 17.59 -29.73 12.22
N ILE A 331 17.71 -30.42 11.09
CA ILE A 331 17.80 -31.89 11.04
C ILE A 331 19.12 -32.31 10.43
N GLN A 332 19.57 -33.52 10.78
CA GLN A 332 20.81 -34.09 10.24
C GLN A 332 20.46 -35.27 9.35
N ILE A 333 21.13 -35.34 8.20
CA ILE A 333 21.01 -36.48 7.28
C ILE A 333 22.40 -37.03 6.94
N ALA A 334 22.45 -38.31 6.62
CA ALA A 334 23.67 -38.89 6.05
C ALA A 334 23.89 -38.32 4.64
N TYR A 335 25.07 -37.83 4.37
CA TYR A 335 25.47 -37.28 3.09
C TYR A 335 26.36 -38.24 2.32
N ASN A 336 25.98 -38.56 1.10
CA ASN A 336 26.79 -39.27 0.13
C ASN A 336 26.77 -38.48 -1.19
N PRO A 337 27.92 -37.97 -1.66
CA PRO A 337 27.96 -37.18 -2.88
C PRO A 337 27.42 -37.90 -4.13
N ASN A 338 27.49 -39.24 -4.13
CA ASN A 338 27.01 -40.05 -5.25
C ASN A 338 25.48 -40.27 -5.24
N SER A 339 24.81 -40.04 -4.12
CA SER A 339 23.35 -40.23 -3.95
C SER A 339 22.60 -38.92 -3.67
N PHE A 340 23.29 -37.78 -3.58
CA PHE A 340 22.66 -36.48 -3.28
C PHE A 340 21.62 -36.05 -4.31
N PRO A 341 21.74 -36.32 -5.61
CA PRO A 341 20.70 -36.01 -6.60
C PRO A 341 19.33 -36.63 -6.33
N ALA A 342 19.28 -37.68 -5.49
CA ALA A 342 18.02 -38.30 -5.07
C ALA A 342 17.28 -37.53 -3.96
N PHE A 343 17.91 -36.55 -3.33
CA PHE A 343 17.32 -35.69 -2.30
C PHE A 343 16.91 -34.37 -2.90
N ASN A 344 15.61 -34.15 -3.04
CA ASN A 344 15.08 -32.86 -3.45
C ASN A 344 14.62 -32.05 -2.21
N PRO A 345 15.39 -31.08 -1.71
CA PRO A 345 15.03 -30.32 -0.52
C PRO A 345 13.72 -29.52 -0.72
N VAL A 346 13.35 -29.20 -1.95
CA VAL A 346 12.11 -28.48 -2.27
C VAL A 346 10.89 -29.28 -1.84
N ASP A 347 10.92 -30.62 -2.01
CA ASP A 347 9.81 -31.50 -1.67
C ASP A 347 9.72 -31.78 -0.16
N THR A 348 10.82 -31.60 0.57
CA THR A 348 10.88 -31.86 2.03
C THR A 348 10.68 -30.61 2.89
N GLY A 349 10.69 -29.41 2.29
CA GLY A 349 10.62 -28.14 3.02
C GLY A 349 11.92 -27.72 3.71
N TYR A 350 13.02 -28.45 3.51
CA TYR A 350 14.33 -28.21 4.09
C TYR A 350 15.39 -27.91 3.02
N GLY A 351 16.39 -27.10 3.37
CA GLY A 351 17.55 -26.77 2.53
C GLY A 351 18.87 -27.06 3.24
N PRO A 352 19.98 -27.12 2.48
CA PRO A 352 21.31 -27.34 3.05
C PRO A 352 21.73 -26.15 3.90
N TYR A 353 22.31 -26.45 5.06
CA TYR A 353 22.84 -25.42 5.96
C TYR A 353 24.36 -25.51 6.10
N TYR A 354 24.87 -26.59 6.69
CA TYR A 354 26.31 -26.81 6.80
C TYR A 354 26.64 -28.31 6.91
N PHE A 355 27.93 -28.63 6.77
CA PHE A 355 28.42 -29.99 6.98
C PHE A 355 28.91 -30.18 8.41
N ASN A 356 28.42 -31.21 9.09
CA ASN A 356 28.94 -31.67 10.35
C ASN A 356 29.84 -32.91 10.08
N GLY A 357 31.10 -32.64 9.70
CA GLY A 357 31.99 -33.66 9.18
C GLY A 357 31.71 -34.00 7.70
N PRO A 358 32.44 -35.00 7.14
CA PRO A 358 32.39 -35.28 5.70
C PRO A 358 31.14 -36.03 5.22
N THR A 359 30.39 -36.66 6.15
CA THR A 359 29.28 -37.56 5.82
C THR A 359 27.94 -37.17 6.41
N VAL A 360 27.86 -36.00 7.06
CA VAL A 360 26.60 -35.49 7.64
C VAL A 360 26.31 -34.12 7.14
N LEU A 361 25.17 -33.95 6.46
CA LEU A 361 24.64 -32.65 6.06
C LEU A 361 23.55 -32.25 7.05
N VAL A 362 23.71 -31.05 7.61
CA VAL A 362 22.70 -30.39 8.45
C VAL A 362 21.79 -29.57 7.53
N LEU A 363 20.49 -29.75 7.67
CA LEU A 363 19.46 -29.05 6.94
C LEU A 363 18.69 -28.11 7.87
N ALA A 364 18.24 -26.99 7.34
CA ALA A 364 17.32 -26.09 8.02
C ALA A 364 16.06 -25.90 7.17
N PRO A 365 14.94 -25.50 7.77
CA PRO A 365 13.72 -25.20 7.01
C PRO A 365 13.98 -24.14 5.94
N ASN A 366 13.41 -24.31 4.75
CA ASN A 366 13.63 -23.41 3.62
C ASN A 366 13.21 -21.97 3.92
N PHE A 367 12.18 -21.77 4.74
CA PHE A 367 11.78 -20.42 5.13
C PHE A 367 12.81 -19.70 6.03
N CYS A 368 13.70 -20.45 6.68
CA CYS A 368 14.81 -19.88 7.47
C CYS A 368 16.03 -19.55 6.61
N LEU A 369 16.14 -20.13 5.41
CA LEU A 369 17.30 -20.01 4.51
C LEU A 369 17.04 -19.08 3.32
N ASP A 370 15.77 -18.78 3.03
CA ASP A 370 15.34 -18.11 1.80
C ASP A 370 14.47 -16.91 2.15
N CYS A 371 15.07 -15.72 2.12
CA CYS A 371 14.42 -14.45 2.41
C CYS A 371 13.32 -14.08 1.40
N THR A 372 13.32 -14.66 0.18
CA THR A 372 12.29 -14.38 -0.81
C THR A 372 10.90 -14.88 -0.37
N ARG A 373 10.85 -15.81 0.56
CA ARG A 373 9.60 -16.33 1.14
C ARG A 373 8.87 -15.31 2.03
N PHE A 374 9.56 -14.24 2.42
CA PHE A 374 8.97 -13.11 3.15
C PHE A 374 8.61 -11.92 2.24
N GLY A 375 8.49 -12.16 0.93
CA GLY A 375 8.09 -11.13 -0.04
C GLY A 375 9.24 -10.27 -0.56
N GLY A 376 10.48 -10.60 -0.22
CA GLY A 376 11.68 -9.91 -0.72
C GLY A 376 12.15 -10.40 -2.10
N THR A 377 13.05 -9.66 -2.70
CA THR A 377 13.81 -10.02 -3.89
C THR A 377 15.30 -10.04 -3.60
N THR A 378 16.04 -10.98 -4.18
CA THR A 378 17.52 -10.99 -4.12
C THR A 378 18.17 -9.98 -5.06
N VAL A 379 17.38 -9.32 -5.91
CA VAL A 379 17.88 -8.28 -6.81
C VAL A 379 17.99 -6.96 -6.05
N LYS A 380 19.23 -6.51 -5.86
CA LYS A 380 19.52 -5.23 -5.24
C LYS A 380 18.94 -4.07 -6.05
N PRO A 381 18.15 -3.16 -5.47
CA PRO A 381 17.65 -1.99 -6.17
C PRO A 381 18.79 -1.11 -6.69
N SER A 382 18.62 -0.53 -7.89
CA SER A 382 19.67 0.28 -8.54
C SER A 382 20.06 1.54 -7.75
N PHE A 383 19.15 2.05 -6.91
CA PHE A 383 19.38 3.21 -6.05
C PHE A 383 20.04 2.85 -4.72
N TRP A 384 20.24 1.56 -4.41
CA TRP A 384 20.81 1.13 -3.13
C TRP A 384 22.33 1.36 -3.12
N PRO A 385 22.85 2.07 -2.10
CA PRO A 385 24.29 2.28 -2.00
C PRO A 385 24.97 0.94 -1.67
N TYR A 386 25.98 0.52 -2.41
CA TYR A 386 26.81 -0.70 -2.28
C TYR A 386 26.26 -1.99 -2.86
#